data_f247143a9d0b493bb2be76175b32cf40
#
_entry.id   f247143a9d0b493bb2be76175b32cf40
#
_cell.length_a   1.000
_cell.length_b   1.000
_cell.length_c   1.000
_cell.angle_alpha   90.00
_cell.angle_beta   90.00
_cell.angle_gamma   90.00
#
_symmetry.space_group_name_H-M   'P 1'
#
loop_
_entity.id
_entity.type
_entity.pdbx_description
1 polymer ?
#
loop_
_entity_poly.entity_id
_entity_poly.type
_entity_poly.pdbx_seq_one_letter_code
_entity_poly.pdbx_strand_id
1 'polypeptide(L)'
;MRTFLDAKAMAKSLRTALGAKQVPLTHSECLEIVAGQFGLDNWNILAARIDAAGASGAPAAQQLKVAIPILRIFSVDKAKEFYVDFLGFTIDWEHRFGDNFPLYAQISRGGLKLHLSEHHGDASPGSTVCIWMRGIANYHRELIAKDYRYTKPGLEDAPWDAKVMQVGDPFG
;
A
#
# COMPACT_ATOMS: atom_id res chain seq x y z
N MET A 1 -16.77 -19.70 10.40
CA MET A 1 -17.69 -19.90 11.55
C MET A 1 -18.45 -18.61 11.74
N ARG A 2 -19.80 -18.64 11.84
CA ARG A 2 -20.60 -17.43 12.07
C ARG A 2 -20.48 -17.01 13.53
N THR A 3 -20.33 -15.72 13.78
CA THR A 3 -20.19 -15.14 15.12
C THR A 3 -21.42 -14.31 15.46
N PHE A 4 -21.53 -13.87 16.71
CA PHE A 4 -22.63 -12.99 17.14
C PHE A 4 -22.64 -11.63 16.39
N LEU A 5 -21.53 -11.23 15.76
CA LEU A 5 -21.47 -10.06 14.89
C LEU A 5 -22.31 -10.22 13.61
N ASP A 6 -22.58 -11.44 13.21
CA ASP A 6 -23.40 -11.76 12.04
C ASP A 6 -24.91 -11.86 12.37
N ALA A 7 -25.31 -11.62 13.61
CA ALA A 7 -26.65 -11.88 14.12
C ALA A 7 -27.79 -11.22 13.32
N LYS A 8 -27.61 -9.97 12.88
CA LYS A 8 -28.59 -9.27 12.01
C LYS A 8 -28.77 -9.97 10.67
N ALA A 9 -27.67 -10.43 10.06
CA ALA A 9 -27.71 -11.17 8.80
C ALA A 9 -28.35 -12.57 8.99
N MET A 10 -28.09 -13.20 10.14
CA MET A 10 -28.71 -14.48 10.51
C MET A 10 -30.23 -14.34 10.68
N ALA A 11 -30.72 -13.31 11.37
CA ALA A 11 -32.14 -13.02 11.53
C ALA A 11 -32.85 -12.76 10.18
N LYS A 12 -32.21 -12.02 9.28
CA LYS A 12 -32.72 -11.80 7.93
C LYS A 12 -32.82 -13.09 7.12
N SER A 13 -31.79 -13.94 7.18
CA SER A 13 -31.78 -15.26 6.51
C SER A 13 -32.83 -16.19 7.09
N LEU A 14 -33.00 -16.22 8.41
CA LEU A 14 -34.00 -17.00 9.12
C LEU A 14 -35.41 -16.60 8.70
N ARG A 15 -35.71 -15.31 8.68
CA ARG A 15 -37.01 -14.78 8.22
C ARG A 15 -37.33 -15.23 6.78
N THR A 16 -36.38 -15.16 5.88
CA THR A 16 -36.57 -15.58 4.48
C THR A 16 -36.83 -17.09 4.39
N ALA A 17 -36.06 -17.90 5.11
CA ALA A 17 -36.17 -19.33 5.08
C ALA A 17 -37.52 -19.83 5.67
N LEU A 18 -37.97 -19.22 6.77
CA LEU A 18 -39.26 -19.57 7.41
C LEU A 18 -40.45 -19.08 6.58
N GLY A 19 -40.35 -17.89 5.96
CA GLY A 19 -41.37 -17.41 5.03
C GLY A 19 -41.60 -18.35 3.85
N ALA A 20 -40.55 -18.96 3.29
CA ALA A 20 -40.61 -19.95 2.25
C ALA A 20 -41.31 -21.26 2.71
N LYS A 21 -41.32 -21.53 4.01
CA LYS A 21 -42.01 -22.65 4.63
C LYS A 21 -43.39 -22.32 5.18
N GLN A 22 -43.95 -21.18 4.82
CA GLN A 22 -45.26 -20.69 5.28
C GLN A 22 -45.36 -20.48 6.80
N VAL A 23 -44.22 -20.24 7.46
CA VAL A 23 -44.15 -19.86 8.87
C VAL A 23 -43.85 -18.35 8.91
N PRO A 24 -44.88 -17.48 9.01
CA PRO A 24 -44.67 -16.03 9.00
C PRO A 24 -44.12 -15.58 10.36
N LEU A 25 -42.88 -15.12 10.41
CA LEU A 25 -42.29 -14.45 11.57
C LEU A 25 -41.89 -13.02 11.18
N THR A 26 -42.09 -12.12 12.13
CA THR A 26 -41.62 -10.76 12.01
C THR A 26 -40.10 -10.71 12.12
N HIS A 27 -39.51 -9.60 11.68
CA HIS A 27 -38.07 -9.42 11.82
C HIS A 27 -37.63 -9.41 13.30
N SER A 28 -38.44 -8.81 14.18
CA SER A 28 -38.18 -8.77 15.61
C SER A 28 -38.18 -10.15 16.24
N GLU A 29 -39.15 -10.98 15.91
CA GLU A 29 -39.18 -12.37 16.40
C GLU A 29 -37.97 -13.18 15.94
N CYS A 30 -37.50 -12.97 14.70
CA CYS A 30 -36.28 -13.61 14.20
C CYS A 30 -35.03 -13.11 14.96
N LEU A 31 -34.98 -11.86 15.38
CA LEU A 31 -33.88 -11.33 16.18
C LEU A 31 -33.87 -11.95 17.59
N GLU A 32 -35.03 -12.10 18.21
CA GLU A 32 -35.14 -12.79 19.53
C GLU A 32 -34.71 -14.25 19.43
N ILE A 33 -35.13 -14.98 18.39
CA ILE A 33 -34.71 -16.35 18.15
C ILE A 33 -33.20 -16.45 18.01
N VAL A 34 -32.59 -15.53 17.25
CA VAL A 34 -31.13 -15.49 17.07
C VAL A 34 -30.44 -15.18 18.39
N ALA A 35 -30.96 -14.27 19.20
CA ALA A 35 -30.41 -13.98 20.54
C ALA A 35 -30.42 -15.24 21.44
N GLY A 36 -31.53 -15.99 21.43
CA GLY A 36 -31.65 -17.26 22.14
C GLY A 36 -30.62 -18.32 21.68
N GLN A 37 -30.28 -18.37 20.38
CA GLN A 37 -29.25 -19.28 19.86
C GLN A 37 -27.84 -18.96 20.40
N PHE A 38 -27.60 -17.71 20.83
CA PHE A 38 -26.36 -17.29 21.50
C PHE A 38 -26.45 -17.37 23.02
N GLY A 39 -27.53 -17.98 23.57
CA GLY A 39 -27.74 -18.14 25.01
C GLY A 39 -28.04 -16.83 25.74
N LEU A 40 -28.70 -15.89 25.06
CA LEU A 40 -29.06 -14.57 25.60
C LEU A 40 -30.59 -14.45 25.68
N ASP A 41 -31.07 -13.79 26.74
CA ASP A 41 -32.50 -13.71 27.06
C ASP A 41 -33.30 -12.89 26.05
N ASN A 42 -32.67 -11.92 25.38
CA ASN A 42 -33.34 -11.08 24.37
C ASN A 42 -32.34 -10.40 23.42
N TRP A 43 -32.93 -9.84 22.34
CA TRP A 43 -32.16 -9.11 21.32
C TRP A 43 -31.41 -7.88 21.87
N ASN A 44 -31.97 -7.17 22.85
CA ASN A 44 -31.35 -5.96 23.37
C ASN A 44 -29.99 -6.28 24.05
N ILE A 45 -29.89 -7.42 24.73
CA ILE A 45 -28.66 -7.88 25.35
C ILE A 45 -27.64 -8.27 24.27
N LEU A 46 -28.09 -8.96 23.20
CA LEU A 46 -27.22 -9.31 22.09
C LEU A 46 -26.74 -8.05 21.32
N ALA A 47 -27.64 -7.10 21.06
CA ALA A 47 -27.31 -5.83 20.41
C ALA A 47 -26.27 -5.04 21.23
N ALA A 48 -26.46 -4.92 22.54
CA ALA A 48 -25.49 -4.26 23.43
C ALA A 48 -24.11 -4.94 23.40
N ARG A 49 -24.06 -6.28 23.31
CA ARG A 49 -22.77 -7.00 23.13
C ARG A 49 -22.13 -6.76 21.76
N ILE A 50 -22.93 -6.67 20.69
CA ILE A 50 -22.44 -6.33 19.36
C ILE A 50 -21.85 -4.93 19.36
N ASP A 51 -22.57 -3.96 19.95
CA ASP A 51 -22.13 -2.57 20.05
C ASP A 51 -20.87 -2.44 20.93
N ALA A 52 -20.82 -3.17 22.06
CA ALA A 52 -19.65 -3.21 22.92
C ALA A 52 -18.44 -3.89 22.23
N ALA A 53 -18.65 -4.92 21.44
CA ALA A 53 -17.60 -5.56 20.66
C ALA A 53 -17.15 -4.68 19.49
N GLY A 54 -18.08 -3.91 18.89
CA GLY A 54 -17.76 -2.86 17.93
C GLY A 54 -17.02 -1.68 18.54
N ALA A 55 -17.33 -1.34 19.79
CA ALA A 55 -16.64 -0.29 20.56
C ALA A 55 -15.32 -0.78 21.19
N SER A 56 -15.19 -2.08 21.48
CA SER A 56 -13.94 -2.71 21.94
C SER A 56 -12.99 -3.07 20.78
N GLY A 57 -13.43 -2.90 19.54
CA GLY A 57 -12.51 -2.68 18.44
C GLY A 57 -11.82 -1.34 18.71
N ALA A 58 -10.69 -1.34 19.45
CA ALA A 58 -9.77 -0.23 19.39
C ALA A 58 -9.65 0.16 17.92
N PRO A 59 -9.77 1.46 17.53
CA PRO A 59 -9.64 1.87 16.14
C PRO A 59 -8.39 1.16 15.62
N ALA A 60 -8.55 0.37 14.55
CA ALA A 60 -7.47 -0.50 14.06
C ALA A 60 -6.21 0.32 14.11
N ALA A 61 -5.26 -0.07 14.98
CA ALA A 61 -4.13 0.78 15.33
C ALA A 61 -3.53 1.23 14.01
N GLN A 62 -3.46 2.56 13.81
CA GLN A 62 -3.00 3.12 12.55
C GLN A 62 -1.63 2.51 12.24
N GLN A 63 -1.59 1.64 11.26
CA GLN A 63 -0.38 0.94 10.87
C GLN A 63 0.26 1.67 9.70
N LEU A 64 1.24 2.52 9.98
CA LEU A 64 2.11 3.04 8.95
C LEU A 64 2.94 1.87 8.38
N LYS A 65 2.92 1.69 7.07
CA LYS A 65 3.61 0.56 6.43
C LYS A 65 4.95 0.97 5.83
N VAL A 66 4.93 1.85 4.84
CA VAL A 66 6.12 2.26 4.09
C VAL A 66 5.93 3.66 3.52
N ALA A 67 6.99 4.44 3.49
CA ALA A 67 7.05 5.66 2.70
C ALA A 67 7.57 5.32 1.30
N ILE A 68 6.92 5.80 0.25
CA ILE A 68 7.38 5.66 -1.13
C ILE A 68 7.72 7.06 -1.63
N PRO A 69 9.01 7.39 -1.85
CA PRO A 69 9.41 8.68 -2.40
C PRO A 69 8.85 8.88 -3.81
N ILE A 70 8.39 10.10 -4.10
CA ILE A 70 8.00 10.54 -5.43
C ILE A 70 9.10 11.45 -5.95
N LEU A 71 9.65 11.14 -7.12
CA LEU A 71 10.73 11.91 -7.75
C LEU A 71 10.18 12.60 -9.00
N ARG A 72 10.58 13.86 -9.17
CA ARG A 72 10.18 14.68 -10.33
C ARG A 72 10.98 14.28 -11.55
N ILE A 73 10.29 14.02 -12.67
CA ILE A 73 10.91 13.80 -13.98
C ILE A 73 10.34 14.79 -15.00
N PHE A 74 11.11 15.08 -16.05
CA PHE A 74 10.74 15.98 -17.14
C PHE A 74 10.82 15.32 -18.52
N SER A 75 11.30 14.07 -18.57
CA SER A 75 11.42 13.27 -19.79
C SER A 75 11.37 11.79 -19.42
N VAL A 76 10.41 11.08 -19.97
CA VAL A 76 10.24 9.63 -19.75
C VAL A 76 11.44 8.85 -20.27
N ASP A 77 11.97 9.22 -21.44
CA ASP A 77 13.12 8.54 -22.04
C ASP A 77 14.37 8.67 -21.18
N LYS A 78 14.63 9.89 -20.67
CA LYS A 78 15.75 10.12 -19.75
C LYS A 78 15.56 9.43 -18.40
N ALA A 79 14.33 9.36 -17.91
CA ALA A 79 14.03 8.60 -16.70
C ALA A 79 14.27 7.10 -16.91
N LYS A 80 13.83 6.52 -18.03
CA LYS A 80 14.09 5.11 -18.36
C LYS A 80 15.58 4.84 -18.53
N GLU A 81 16.31 5.67 -19.27
CA GLU A 81 17.76 5.57 -19.43
C GLU A 81 18.48 5.54 -18.07
N PHE A 82 18.08 6.40 -17.12
CA PHE A 82 18.73 6.50 -15.84
C PHE A 82 18.25 5.43 -14.84
N TYR A 83 16.94 5.37 -14.57
CA TYR A 83 16.43 4.49 -13.53
C TYR A 83 16.37 3.02 -13.94
N VAL A 84 16.03 2.72 -15.20
CA VAL A 84 15.92 1.33 -15.68
C VAL A 84 17.27 0.83 -16.19
N ASP A 85 17.84 1.50 -17.17
CA ASP A 85 19.03 0.98 -17.86
C ASP A 85 20.28 1.12 -16.98
N PHE A 86 20.49 2.29 -16.38
CA PHE A 86 21.65 2.54 -15.53
C PHE A 86 21.47 1.99 -14.11
N LEU A 87 20.45 2.40 -13.36
CA LEU A 87 20.26 1.96 -11.98
C LEU A 87 19.69 0.54 -11.86
N GLY A 88 19.07 -0.02 -12.92
CA GLY A 88 18.55 -1.39 -12.96
C GLY A 88 17.23 -1.58 -12.20
N PHE A 89 16.40 -0.54 -12.12
CA PHE A 89 15.03 -0.67 -11.66
C PHE A 89 14.15 -1.32 -12.74
N THR A 90 13.05 -1.93 -12.30
CA THR A 90 11.98 -2.43 -13.18
C THR A 90 10.78 -1.49 -13.08
N ILE A 91 10.13 -1.22 -14.20
CA ILE A 91 8.85 -0.51 -14.21
C ILE A 91 7.76 -1.50 -13.80
N ASP A 92 7.08 -1.22 -12.68
CA ASP A 92 5.98 -2.06 -12.20
C ASP A 92 4.68 -1.71 -12.92
N TRP A 93 4.42 -0.42 -13.12
CA TRP A 93 3.29 0.11 -13.86
C TRP A 93 3.52 1.56 -14.27
N GLU A 94 2.80 1.98 -15.30
CA GLU A 94 2.73 3.35 -15.82
C GLU A 94 1.26 3.78 -15.90
N HIS A 95 0.97 5.04 -15.61
CA HIS A 95 -0.36 5.63 -15.69
C HIS A 95 -0.33 7.02 -16.31
N ARG A 96 -1.30 7.29 -17.21
CA ARG A 96 -1.62 8.62 -17.73
C ARG A 96 -3.12 8.83 -17.64
N PHE A 97 -3.56 9.99 -17.22
CA PHE A 97 -5.00 10.32 -17.16
C PHE A 97 -5.64 10.54 -18.54
N GLY A 98 -4.86 10.55 -19.61
CA GLY A 98 -5.25 10.69 -21.02
C GLY A 98 -4.01 10.65 -21.89
N ASP A 99 -4.16 10.51 -23.22
CA ASP A 99 -3.06 10.24 -24.16
C ASP A 99 -1.90 11.23 -24.10
N ASN A 100 -2.19 12.51 -23.85
CA ASN A 100 -1.19 13.59 -23.77
C ASN A 100 -0.96 14.08 -22.34
N PHE A 101 -1.42 13.36 -21.32
CA PHE A 101 -1.22 13.73 -19.94
C PHE A 101 0.17 13.30 -19.44
N PRO A 102 0.71 13.99 -18.42
CA PRO A 102 1.94 13.63 -17.76
C PRO A 102 1.93 12.19 -17.24
N LEU A 103 3.10 11.54 -17.29
CA LEU A 103 3.29 10.17 -16.78
C LEU A 103 3.37 10.18 -15.25
N TYR A 104 2.74 9.17 -14.64
CA TYR A 104 2.98 8.74 -13.28
C TYR A 104 3.31 7.25 -13.29
N ALA A 105 4.44 6.85 -12.71
CA ALA A 105 4.92 5.47 -12.77
C ALA A 105 5.46 4.98 -11.43
N GLN A 106 5.36 3.69 -11.16
CA GLN A 106 6.10 3.03 -10.10
C GLN A 106 7.24 2.22 -10.67
N ILE A 107 8.39 2.35 -10.06
CA ILE A 107 9.57 1.53 -10.34
C ILE A 107 10.01 0.81 -9.06
N SER A 108 10.59 -0.38 -9.21
CA SER A 108 11.11 -1.13 -8.06
C SER A 108 12.42 -1.84 -8.34
N ARG A 109 13.22 -2.05 -7.28
CA ARG A 109 14.42 -2.88 -7.27
C ARG A 109 14.67 -3.42 -5.88
N GLY A 110 14.84 -4.75 -5.73
CA GLY A 110 15.20 -5.39 -4.46
C GLY A 110 14.26 -5.09 -3.29
N GLY A 111 12.95 -4.88 -3.56
CA GLY A 111 11.94 -4.51 -2.56
C GLY A 111 11.79 -3.01 -2.32
N LEU A 112 12.74 -2.18 -2.76
CA LEU A 112 12.58 -0.72 -2.77
C LEU A 112 11.60 -0.32 -3.86
N LYS A 113 10.72 0.65 -3.56
CA LYS A 113 9.80 1.26 -4.51
C LYS A 113 10.03 2.76 -4.56
N LEU A 114 9.98 3.31 -5.76
CA LEU A 114 9.99 4.76 -6.02
C LEU A 114 8.87 5.07 -7.01
N HIS A 115 8.31 6.26 -6.91
CA HIS A 115 7.40 6.78 -7.93
C HIS A 115 8.12 7.87 -8.74
N LEU A 116 7.85 7.88 -10.03
CA LEU A 116 8.33 8.91 -10.96
C LEU A 116 7.12 9.69 -11.48
N SER A 117 7.19 11.01 -11.45
CA SER A 117 6.09 11.87 -11.87
C SER A 117 6.52 13.00 -12.79
N GLU A 118 5.83 13.12 -13.93
CA GLU A 118 5.85 14.32 -14.77
C GLU A 118 4.85 15.40 -14.32
N HIS A 119 3.98 15.11 -13.32
CA HIS A 119 2.95 16.04 -12.87
C HIS A 119 3.55 17.18 -12.07
N HIS A 120 3.18 18.40 -12.41
CA HIS A 120 3.55 19.58 -11.65
C HIS A 120 2.95 19.52 -10.23
N GLY A 121 3.77 19.74 -9.23
CA GLY A 121 3.33 19.80 -7.82
C GLY A 121 3.46 18.49 -7.05
N ASP A 122 3.69 17.34 -7.70
CA ASP A 122 3.85 16.05 -7.00
C ASP A 122 5.17 15.96 -6.24
N ALA A 123 6.24 16.50 -6.81
CA ALA A 123 7.58 16.51 -6.21
C ALA A 123 8.38 17.70 -6.70
N SER A 124 9.39 18.08 -5.92
CA SER A 124 10.33 19.15 -6.27
C SER A 124 11.61 18.56 -6.88
N PRO A 125 12.17 19.17 -7.95
CA PRO A 125 13.51 18.85 -8.41
C PRO A 125 14.54 19.14 -7.30
N GLY A 126 15.67 18.41 -7.30
CA GLY A 126 16.72 18.59 -6.29
C GLY A 126 16.43 17.90 -4.96
N SER A 127 15.39 17.08 -4.88
CA SER A 127 15.14 16.28 -3.68
C SER A 127 16.11 15.10 -3.57
N THR A 128 16.53 14.78 -2.34
CA THR A 128 17.44 13.66 -2.08
C THR A 128 16.71 12.53 -1.37
N VAL A 129 16.98 11.29 -1.81
CA VAL A 129 16.46 10.07 -1.18
C VAL A 129 17.64 9.27 -0.65
N CYS A 130 17.64 9.00 0.66
CA CYS A 130 18.62 8.13 1.29
C CYS A 130 18.10 6.69 1.31
N ILE A 131 18.89 5.77 0.78
CA ILE A 131 18.52 4.35 0.67
C ILE A 131 19.56 3.50 1.41
N TRP A 132 19.09 2.78 2.44
CA TRP A 132 19.92 1.78 3.11
C TRP A 132 19.89 0.47 2.34
N MET A 133 21.07 -0.08 2.04
CA MET A 133 21.21 -1.32 1.30
C MET A 133 22.36 -2.19 1.80
N ARG A 134 22.28 -3.47 1.49
CA ARG A 134 23.43 -4.40 1.64
C ARG A 134 24.09 -4.62 0.29
N GLY A 135 25.39 -4.82 0.27
CA GLY A 135 26.15 -5.13 -0.94
C GLY A 135 26.44 -3.94 -1.83
N ILE A 136 26.54 -2.72 -1.27
CA ILE A 136 26.80 -1.47 -2.01
C ILE A 136 28.06 -1.55 -2.89
N ALA A 137 29.12 -2.24 -2.46
CA ALA A 137 30.34 -2.41 -3.25
C ALA A 137 30.10 -3.23 -4.53
N ASN A 138 29.22 -4.23 -4.50
CA ASN A 138 28.84 -5.00 -5.68
C ASN A 138 28.00 -4.14 -6.63
N TYR A 139 27.07 -3.38 -6.06
CA TYR A 139 26.21 -2.48 -6.85
C TYR A 139 27.05 -1.37 -7.50
N HIS A 140 27.99 -0.78 -6.78
CA HIS A 140 28.93 0.19 -7.34
C HIS A 140 29.68 -0.40 -8.56
N ARG A 141 30.24 -1.63 -8.43
CA ARG A 141 30.93 -2.29 -9.56
C ARG A 141 29.99 -2.51 -10.76
N GLU A 142 28.74 -2.90 -10.50
CA GLU A 142 27.71 -3.05 -11.56
C GLU A 142 27.51 -1.72 -12.30
N LEU A 143 27.35 -0.62 -11.57
CA LEU A 143 27.12 0.70 -12.18
C LEU A 143 28.35 1.19 -12.96
N ILE A 144 29.55 1.01 -12.42
CA ILE A 144 30.79 1.39 -13.13
C ILE A 144 30.99 0.59 -14.42
N ALA A 145 30.64 -0.71 -14.40
CA ALA A 145 30.75 -1.58 -15.59
C ALA A 145 29.80 -1.18 -16.73
N LYS A 146 28.69 -0.48 -16.43
CA LYS A 146 27.76 0.05 -17.45
C LYS A 146 28.32 1.26 -18.20
N ASP A 147 29.42 1.85 -17.73
CA ASP A 147 30.10 3.03 -18.32
C ASP A 147 29.15 4.16 -18.71
N TYR A 148 28.17 4.44 -17.83
CA TYR A 148 27.18 5.48 -18.07
C TYR A 148 27.85 6.85 -18.17
N ARG A 149 27.63 7.54 -19.28
CA ARG A 149 28.41 8.73 -19.64
C ARG A 149 28.19 9.95 -18.75
N TYR A 150 27.04 10.02 -18.05
CA TYR A 150 26.65 11.22 -17.31
C TYR A 150 27.04 11.15 -15.82
N THR A 151 27.27 9.96 -15.27
CA THR A 151 27.69 9.83 -13.90
C THR A 151 28.54 8.57 -13.67
N LYS A 152 29.63 8.73 -12.93
CA LYS A 152 30.47 7.63 -12.44
C LYS A 152 30.58 7.78 -10.94
N PRO A 153 29.67 7.14 -10.17
CA PRO A 153 29.61 7.32 -8.73
C PRO A 153 30.90 6.86 -8.06
N GLY A 154 31.39 7.65 -7.10
CA GLY A 154 32.42 7.24 -6.14
C GLY A 154 31.85 6.31 -5.07
N LEU A 155 32.70 5.54 -4.42
CA LEU A 155 32.37 4.77 -3.23
C LEU A 155 33.29 5.22 -2.09
N GLU A 156 32.73 5.82 -1.05
CA GLU A 156 33.46 6.44 0.04
C GLU A 156 33.16 5.77 1.38
N ASP A 157 34.09 5.82 2.31
CA ASP A 157 33.89 5.38 3.69
C ASP A 157 33.34 6.55 4.52
N ALA A 158 32.21 6.32 5.16
CA ALA A 158 31.56 7.32 6.02
C ALA A 158 32.02 7.17 7.48
N PRO A 159 32.02 8.26 8.27
CA PRO A 159 32.49 8.25 9.68
C PRO A 159 31.69 7.32 10.61
N TRP A 160 30.51 6.86 10.20
CA TRP A 160 29.63 5.99 10.97
C TRP A 160 29.70 4.50 10.55
N ASP A 161 30.87 4.06 10.13
CA ASP A 161 31.16 2.67 9.76
C ASP A 161 30.26 2.13 8.63
N ALA A 162 30.03 2.95 7.60
CA ALA A 162 29.28 2.58 6.41
C ALA A 162 29.99 3.06 5.14
N LYS A 163 29.64 2.44 4.00
CA LYS A 163 30.04 2.96 2.69
C LYS A 163 28.89 3.75 2.08
N VAL A 164 29.24 4.85 1.44
CA VAL A 164 28.29 5.76 0.78
C VAL A 164 28.63 5.87 -0.70
N MET A 165 27.59 5.83 -1.51
CA MET A 165 27.65 6.11 -2.94
C MET A 165 26.54 7.09 -3.27
N GLN A 166 26.86 8.15 -3.97
CA GLN A 166 25.88 9.14 -4.42
C GLN A 166 25.72 9.08 -5.93
N VAL A 167 24.48 9.14 -6.40
CA VAL A 167 24.13 9.29 -7.82
C VAL A 167 23.15 10.44 -7.99
N GLY A 168 23.36 11.27 -8.99
CA GLY A 168 22.43 12.33 -9.38
C GLY A 168 21.64 11.89 -10.61
N ASP A 169 20.32 12.08 -10.59
CA ASP A 169 19.49 11.83 -11.74
C ASP A 169 19.54 13.00 -12.75
N PRO A 170 19.02 12.83 -13.97
CA PRO A 170 19.07 13.87 -15.01
C PRO A 170 18.20 15.11 -14.71
N PHE A 171 17.47 15.12 -13.61
CA PHE A 171 16.48 16.14 -13.30
C PHE A 171 16.86 17.03 -12.10
N GLY A 172 17.94 16.70 -11.41
CA GLY A 172 18.52 17.49 -10.30
C GLY A 172 18.42 16.86 -8.93
#